data_71ac39ce855f5cdc5dc54973a4c8ad66
#
_entry.id   71ac39ce855f5cdc5dc54973a4c8ad66
#
_cell.length_a   1.000
_cell.length_b   1.000
_cell.length_c   1.000
_cell.angle_alpha   90.00
_cell.angle_beta   90.00
_cell.angle_gamma   90.00
#
_symmetry.space_group_name_H-M   'P 1'
#
loop_
_entity.id
_entity.type
_entity.pdbx_description
1 polymer ?
#
loop_
_entity_poly.entity_id
_entity_poly.type
_entity_poly.pdbx_seq_one_letter_code
_entity_poly.pdbx_strand_id
1 'polypeptide(L)'
;MWTIGGRAHTLSELREVIALGYPFAEISLNDPSKVERRMEELLEIRDESGIGYLAHYPNEDDPTDPAVLKERFLPRMARLLELSRRLGIGKGTLHFWMDRRWINPGTAEAKTRLLSEMVSRATDAGITLCLENLSERYDSFTPLFEAIPDLRMTLDIGHGELLSRENTSFGFIEHGFDRIAHVHVHDNLGGTSVKDDLHLPLGEGVVDYPRILTLLKERNYRSTITMEV
;
A
#
# COMPACT_ATOMS: atom_id res chain seq x y z
N MET A 1 -15.69 8.57 -10.50
CA MET A 1 -16.00 7.12 -10.38
C MET A 1 -14.73 6.46 -9.88
N TRP A 2 -14.81 5.49 -8.99
CA TRP A 2 -13.65 4.71 -8.50
C TRP A 2 -13.25 3.68 -9.55
N THR A 3 -11.96 3.38 -9.64
CA THR A 3 -11.45 2.25 -10.43
C THR A 3 -11.13 1.12 -9.47
N ILE A 4 -11.81 -0.01 -9.61
CA ILE A 4 -11.63 -1.17 -8.70
C ILE A 4 -10.77 -2.21 -9.40
N GLY A 5 -9.78 -2.74 -8.70
CA GLY A 5 -8.91 -3.83 -9.12
C GLY A 5 -8.80 -4.93 -8.08
N GLY A 6 -8.03 -5.95 -8.38
CA GLY A 6 -7.79 -7.08 -7.48
C GLY A 6 -6.33 -7.24 -7.11
N ARG A 7 -6.09 -7.84 -5.96
CA ARG A 7 -4.77 -8.22 -5.47
C ARG A 7 -4.31 -9.50 -6.17
N ALA A 8 -3.02 -9.58 -6.52
CA ALA A 8 -2.44 -10.79 -7.10
C ALA A 8 -1.02 -11.03 -6.56
N HIS A 9 -0.82 -12.11 -5.85
CA HIS A 9 0.48 -12.55 -5.32
C HIS A 9 1.21 -13.48 -6.29
N THR A 10 0.45 -14.15 -7.16
CA THR A 10 0.94 -15.16 -8.11
C THR A 10 0.42 -14.86 -9.52
N LEU A 11 1.02 -15.49 -10.51
CA LEU A 11 0.53 -15.41 -11.90
C LEU A 11 -0.84 -16.09 -12.08
N SER A 12 -1.19 -17.08 -11.25
CA SER A 12 -2.53 -17.68 -11.27
C SER A 12 -3.57 -16.67 -10.85
N GLU A 13 -3.37 -16.01 -9.70
CA GLU A 13 -4.25 -14.96 -9.21
C GLU A 13 -4.32 -13.76 -10.17
N LEU A 14 -3.21 -13.39 -10.83
CA LEU A 14 -3.23 -12.37 -11.87
C LEU A 14 -4.17 -12.74 -13.02
N ARG A 15 -4.14 -14.00 -13.47
CA ARG A 15 -5.04 -14.49 -14.51
C ARG A 15 -6.49 -14.52 -14.04
N GLU A 16 -6.75 -14.80 -12.76
CA GLU A 16 -8.09 -14.73 -12.15
C GLU A 16 -8.60 -13.29 -12.12
N VAL A 17 -7.78 -12.33 -11.70
CA VAL A 17 -8.11 -10.89 -11.73
C VAL A 17 -8.48 -10.44 -13.14
N ILE A 18 -7.73 -10.89 -14.16
CA ILE A 18 -8.02 -10.62 -15.56
C ILE A 18 -9.35 -11.26 -15.98
N ALA A 19 -9.56 -12.53 -15.65
CA ALA A 19 -10.78 -13.27 -15.99
C ALA A 19 -12.04 -12.66 -15.36
N LEU A 20 -11.92 -12.05 -14.18
CA LEU A 20 -12.98 -11.30 -13.52
C LEU A 20 -13.25 -9.92 -14.15
N GLY A 21 -12.43 -9.49 -15.13
CA GLY A 21 -12.63 -8.25 -15.86
C GLY A 21 -12.19 -6.99 -15.11
N TYR A 22 -11.34 -7.09 -14.10
CA TYR A 22 -10.78 -5.93 -13.43
C TYR A 22 -9.85 -5.14 -14.36
N PRO A 23 -9.88 -3.79 -14.33
CA PRO A 23 -9.04 -2.95 -15.17
C PRO A 23 -7.57 -2.90 -14.73
N PHE A 24 -7.28 -3.28 -13.50
CA PHE A 24 -5.91 -3.39 -12.98
C PHE A 24 -5.76 -4.52 -11.97
N ALA A 25 -4.53 -5.01 -11.84
CA ALA A 25 -4.09 -5.88 -10.76
C ALA A 25 -3.01 -5.18 -9.93
N GLU A 26 -3.11 -5.27 -8.62
CA GLU A 26 -2.02 -4.90 -7.73
C GLU A 26 -1.17 -6.13 -7.46
N ILE A 27 0.02 -6.16 -8.08
CA ILE A 27 0.91 -7.33 -8.07
C ILE A 27 1.99 -7.24 -6.98
N SER A 28 2.31 -8.37 -6.37
CA SER A 28 3.40 -8.46 -5.36
C SER A 28 4.78 -8.38 -6.01
N LEU A 29 5.53 -7.34 -5.70
CA LEU A 29 6.92 -7.16 -6.12
C LEU A 29 7.87 -7.28 -4.94
N ASN A 30 8.12 -8.52 -4.47
CA ASN A 30 8.86 -8.76 -3.21
C ASN A 30 10.37 -8.96 -3.41
N ASP A 31 10.81 -9.49 -4.55
CA ASP A 31 12.19 -9.87 -4.84
C ASP A 31 12.58 -9.42 -6.24
N PRO A 32 13.54 -8.49 -6.38
CA PRO A 32 13.97 -7.98 -7.68
C PRO A 32 14.35 -9.08 -8.67
N SER A 33 15.05 -10.13 -8.21
CA SER A 33 15.50 -11.21 -9.08
C SER A 33 14.34 -12.06 -9.60
N LYS A 34 13.29 -12.23 -8.78
CA LYS A 34 12.08 -12.94 -9.22
C LYS A 34 11.28 -12.11 -10.22
N VAL A 35 11.16 -10.80 -9.98
CA VAL A 35 10.50 -9.87 -10.91
C VAL A 35 11.23 -9.82 -12.24
N GLU A 36 12.56 -9.73 -12.22
CA GLU A 36 13.39 -9.71 -13.42
C GLU A 36 13.19 -10.97 -14.29
N ARG A 37 13.19 -12.15 -13.66
CA ARG A 37 12.95 -13.43 -14.37
C ARG A 37 11.55 -13.54 -15.00
N ARG A 38 10.58 -12.82 -14.47
CA ARG A 38 9.18 -12.83 -14.97
C ARG A 38 8.84 -11.58 -15.78
N MET A 39 9.80 -10.72 -16.05
CA MET A 39 9.55 -9.43 -16.69
C MET A 39 8.85 -9.57 -18.03
N GLU A 40 9.36 -10.46 -18.91
CA GLU A 40 8.80 -10.69 -20.23
C GLU A 40 7.37 -11.22 -20.13
N GLU A 41 7.13 -12.26 -19.31
CA GLU A 41 5.80 -12.83 -19.09
C GLU A 41 4.80 -11.79 -18.56
N LEU A 42 5.20 -10.93 -17.62
CA LEU A 42 4.33 -9.87 -17.10
C LEU A 42 4.01 -8.81 -18.17
N LEU A 43 4.97 -8.47 -19.02
CA LEU A 43 4.75 -7.56 -20.14
C LEU A 43 3.82 -8.17 -21.20
N GLU A 44 4.01 -9.43 -21.57
CA GLU A 44 3.13 -10.17 -22.47
C GLU A 44 1.69 -10.22 -21.95
N ILE A 45 1.50 -10.63 -20.69
CA ILE A 45 0.16 -10.66 -20.07
C ILE A 45 -0.51 -9.28 -20.11
N ARG A 46 0.23 -8.21 -19.78
CA ARG A 46 -0.30 -6.84 -19.84
C ARG A 46 -0.72 -6.46 -21.26
N ASP A 47 0.14 -6.71 -22.23
CA ASP A 47 -0.07 -6.28 -23.62
C ASP A 47 -1.20 -7.09 -24.30
N GLU A 48 -1.36 -8.38 -23.94
CA GLU A 48 -2.44 -9.23 -24.46
C GLU A 48 -3.79 -8.93 -23.80
N SER A 49 -3.83 -8.69 -22.48
CA SER A 49 -5.08 -8.49 -21.74
C SER A 49 -5.51 -7.02 -21.62
N GLY A 50 -4.58 -6.08 -21.81
CA GLY A 50 -4.82 -4.66 -21.57
C GLY A 50 -4.91 -4.28 -20.07
N ILE A 51 -4.58 -5.21 -19.14
CA ILE A 51 -4.64 -4.94 -17.71
C ILE A 51 -3.57 -3.93 -17.28
N GLY A 52 -3.94 -2.97 -16.41
CA GLY A 52 -2.96 -2.12 -15.74
C GLY A 52 -2.31 -2.82 -14.54
N TYR A 53 -1.10 -2.39 -14.16
CA TYR A 53 -0.45 -2.87 -12.94
C TYR A 53 -0.30 -1.76 -11.92
N LEU A 54 -0.57 -2.06 -10.65
CA LEU A 54 -0.06 -1.38 -9.48
C LEU A 54 0.92 -2.31 -8.76
N ALA A 55 1.82 -1.74 -7.96
CA ALA A 55 2.78 -2.53 -7.19
C ALA A 55 2.38 -2.61 -5.72
N HIS A 56 2.56 -3.78 -5.13
CA HIS A 56 2.67 -3.92 -3.68
C HIS A 56 4.09 -4.36 -3.36
N TYR A 57 4.83 -3.49 -2.67
CA TYR A 57 6.23 -3.70 -2.35
C TYR A 57 6.41 -4.60 -1.12
N PRO A 58 7.62 -5.14 -0.89
CA PRO A 58 7.87 -6.04 0.24
C PRO A 58 7.74 -5.31 1.57
N ASN A 59 7.42 -6.08 2.60
CA ASN A 59 7.57 -5.63 3.96
C ASN A 59 9.05 -5.31 4.27
N GLU A 60 9.27 -4.37 5.16
CA GLU A 60 10.60 -4.05 5.66
C GLU A 60 11.24 -5.24 6.40
N ASP A 61 12.58 -5.35 6.34
CA ASP A 61 13.30 -6.50 6.92
C ASP A 61 13.25 -6.50 8.46
N ASP A 62 13.59 -5.36 9.07
CA ASP A 62 13.50 -5.12 10.52
C ASP A 62 13.01 -3.68 10.74
N PRO A 63 11.76 -3.50 11.15
CA PRO A 63 11.17 -2.17 11.32
C PRO A 63 11.82 -1.35 12.44
N THR A 64 12.59 -1.97 13.31
CA THR A 64 13.21 -1.33 14.48
C THR A 64 14.69 -0.97 14.28
N ASP A 65 15.33 -1.50 13.24
CA ASP A 65 16.73 -1.25 12.93
C ASP A 65 16.95 -0.44 11.64
N PRO A 66 17.13 0.89 11.74
CA PRO A 66 17.39 1.74 10.58
C PRO A 66 18.66 1.39 9.79
N ALA A 67 19.66 0.77 10.42
CA ALA A 67 20.88 0.36 9.72
C ALA A 67 20.57 -0.80 8.76
N VAL A 68 19.84 -1.82 9.23
CA VAL A 68 19.37 -2.92 8.39
C VAL A 68 18.49 -2.40 7.24
N LEU A 69 17.60 -1.48 7.54
CA LEU A 69 16.75 -0.86 6.50
C LEU A 69 17.58 -0.12 5.44
N LYS A 70 18.60 0.63 5.86
CA LYS A 70 19.48 1.35 4.95
C LYS A 70 20.34 0.41 4.10
N GLU A 71 20.86 -0.66 4.68
CA GLU A 71 21.81 -1.55 4.02
C GLU A 71 21.12 -2.58 3.10
N ARG A 72 19.90 -3.01 3.45
CA ARG A 72 19.20 -4.10 2.76
C ARG A 72 17.92 -3.67 2.08
N PHE A 73 17.03 -2.99 2.82
CA PHE A 73 15.70 -2.63 2.31
C PHE A 73 15.77 -1.54 1.24
N LEU A 74 16.50 -0.45 1.50
CA LEU A 74 16.60 0.67 0.57
C LEU A 74 17.19 0.27 -0.81
N PRO A 75 18.28 -0.51 -0.93
CA PRO A 75 18.77 -0.98 -2.22
C PRO A 75 17.77 -1.92 -2.92
N ARG A 76 17.07 -2.78 -2.17
CA ARG A 76 16.03 -3.65 -2.70
C ARG A 76 14.88 -2.83 -3.29
N MET A 77 14.40 -1.82 -2.56
CA MET A 77 13.36 -0.91 -3.04
C MET A 77 13.80 -0.13 -4.28
N ALA A 78 15.03 0.40 -4.30
CA ALA A 78 15.56 1.11 -5.47
C ALA A 78 15.51 0.24 -6.74
N ARG A 79 15.88 -1.05 -6.63
CA ARG A 79 15.80 -1.98 -7.76
C ARG A 79 14.38 -2.30 -8.15
N LEU A 80 13.47 -2.49 -7.17
CA LEU A 80 12.05 -2.74 -7.45
C LEU A 80 11.37 -1.54 -8.13
N LEU A 81 11.69 -0.31 -7.74
CA LEU A 81 11.18 0.90 -8.40
C LEU A 81 11.64 0.98 -9.87
N GLU A 82 12.89 0.63 -10.16
CA GLU A 82 13.36 0.54 -11.55
C GLU A 82 12.59 -0.49 -12.37
N LEU A 83 12.36 -1.68 -11.80
CA LEU A 83 11.60 -2.75 -12.46
C LEU A 83 10.13 -2.36 -12.63
N SER A 84 9.54 -1.68 -11.64
CA SER A 84 8.16 -1.14 -11.71
C SER A 84 8.02 -0.15 -12.86
N ARG A 85 8.99 0.75 -13.06
CA ARG A 85 9.01 1.67 -14.20
C ARG A 85 9.02 0.92 -15.53
N ARG A 86 9.79 -0.16 -15.64
CA ARG A 86 9.83 -1.01 -16.86
C ARG A 86 8.50 -1.71 -17.11
N LEU A 87 7.76 -2.10 -16.05
CA LEU A 87 6.42 -2.68 -16.13
C LEU A 87 5.33 -1.62 -16.41
N GLY A 88 5.66 -0.33 -16.48
CA GLY A 88 4.69 0.74 -16.66
C GLY A 88 3.84 1.04 -15.44
N ILE A 89 4.31 0.67 -14.25
CA ILE A 89 3.63 0.90 -12.98
C ILE A 89 3.81 2.36 -12.56
N GLY A 90 2.70 3.08 -12.38
CA GLY A 90 2.72 4.48 -11.95
C GLY A 90 2.38 4.70 -10.47
N LYS A 91 2.04 3.64 -9.72
CA LYS A 91 1.68 3.72 -8.30
C LYS A 91 2.02 2.42 -7.59
N GLY A 92 2.46 2.52 -6.32
CA GLY A 92 2.71 1.33 -5.51
C GLY A 92 2.56 1.56 -4.03
N THR A 93 2.08 0.53 -3.34
CA THR A 93 1.88 0.46 -1.90
C THR A 93 3.14 -0.04 -1.20
N LEU A 94 3.45 0.57 -0.09
CA LEU A 94 4.61 0.26 0.76
C LEU A 94 4.18 0.07 2.21
N HIS A 95 4.50 -1.08 2.79
CA HIS A 95 4.52 -1.28 4.23
C HIS A 95 5.82 -0.71 4.81
N PHE A 96 5.71 0.30 5.66
CA PHE A 96 6.86 0.89 6.35
C PHE A 96 6.39 1.41 7.70
N TRP A 97 6.37 0.50 8.69
CA TRP A 97 5.72 0.70 9.98
C TRP A 97 6.27 1.90 10.75
N MET A 98 5.40 2.84 11.10
CA MET A 98 5.72 4.13 11.70
C MET A 98 4.88 4.44 12.94
N ASP A 99 4.39 3.41 13.62
CA ASP A 99 3.51 3.59 14.76
C ASP A 99 4.24 4.19 15.98
N ARG A 100 3.91 5.43 16.30
CA ARG A 100 4.53 6.21 17.38
C ARG A 100 4.35 5.61 18.77
N ARG A 101 3.43 4.68 18.93
CA ARG A 101 3.23 3.97 20.20
C ARG A 101 4.39 3.02 20.52
N TRP A 102 5.11 2.55 19.50
CA TRP A 102 6.17 1.54 19.63
C TRP A 102 7.52 1.91 19.03
N ILE A 103 7.54 2.85 18.10
CA ILE A 103 8.79 3.33 17.49
C ILE A 103 9.31 4.52 18.27
N ASN A 104 10.56 4.42 18.77
CA ASN A 104 11.19 5.54 19.48
C ASN A 104 11.53 6.72 18.54
N PRO A 105 11.64 7.95 19.05
CA PRO A 105 11.83 9.14 18.22
C PRO A 105 13.07 9.10 17.32
N GLY A 106 14.19 8.54 17.79
CA GLY A 106 15.42 8.45 17.01
C GLY A 106 15.29 7.49 15.83
N THR A 107 14.65 6.34 16.04
CA THR A 107 14.31 5.39 14.97
C THR A 107 13.32 6.02 13.99
N ALA A 108 12.29 6.72 14.48
CA ALA A 108 11.31 7.40 13.63
C ALA A 108 11.96 8.44 12.73
N GLU A 109 12.87 9.26 13.25
CA GLU A 109 13.61 10.25 12.46
C GLU A 109 14.50 9.59 11.38
N ALA A 110 15.23 8.54 11.74
CA ALA A 110 16.05 7.80 10.79
C ALA A 110 15.21 7.14 9.69
N LYS A 111 14.07 6.54 10.03
CA LYS A 111 13.10 5.97 9.09
C LYS A 111 12.49 7.06 8.20
N THR A 112 12.18 8.23 8.72
CA THR A 112 11.66 9.35 7.91
C THR A 112 12.65 9.75 6.82
N ARG A 113 13.96 9.79 7.12
CA ARG A 113 15.00 10.06 6.10
C ARG A 113 15.05 8.97 5.03
N LEU A 114 14.95 7.70 5.41
CA LEU A 114 14.93 6.57 4.45
C LEU A 114 13.67 6.61 3.58
N LEU A 115 12.51 6.90 4.18
CA LEU A 115 11.25 7.04 3.45
C LEU A 115 11.31 8.21 2.46
N SER A 116 11.88 9.36 2.86
CA SER A 116 12.10 10.50 1.98
C SER A 116 12.96 10.13 0.77
N GLU A 117 14.03 9.36 0.97
CA GLU A 117 14.86 8.87 -0.14
C GLU A 117 14.09 7.92 -1.07
N MET A 118 13.30 7.01 -0.52
CA MET A 118 12.46 6.11 -1.33
C MET A 118 11.42 6.86 -2.14
N VAL A 119 10.76 7.86 -1.55
CA VAL A 119 9.78 8.72 -2.25
C VAL A 119 10.45 9.50 -3.38
N SER A 120 11.63 10.10 -3.14
CA SER A 120 12.39 10.79 -4.19
C SER A 120 12.70 9.87 -5.36
N ARG A 121 13.23 8.66 -5.09
CA ARG A 121 13.52 7.66 -6.13
C ARG A 121 12.28 7.20 -6.89
N ALA A 122 11.15 7.05 -6.19
CA ALA A 122 9.87 6.71 -6.81
C ALA A 122 9.39 7.83 -7.74
N THR A 123 9.46 9.08 -7.29
CA THR A 123 9.12 10.27 -8.09
C THR A 123 9.97 10.35 -9.34
N ASP A 124 11.28 10.14 -9.24
CA ASP A 124 12.21 10.10 -10.38
C ASP A 124 11.87 8.98 -11.37
N ALA A 125 11.31 7.88 -10.87
CA ALA A 125 10.83 6.76 -11.69
C ALA A 125 9.42 6.97 -12.26
N GLY A 126 8.75 8.09 -11.95
CA GLY A 126 7.36 8.36 -12.33
C GLY A 126 6.33 7.56 -11.54
N ILE A 127 6.68 7.13 -10.32
CA ILE A 127 5.85 6.27 -9.47
C ILE A 127 5.37 7.06 -8.25
N THR A 128 4.08 7.08 -8.00
CA THR A 128 3.50 7.55 -6.75
C THR A 128 3.66 6.48 -5.68
N LEU A 129 4.54 6.72 -4.70
CA LEU A 129 4.72 5.80 -3.57
C LEU A 129 3.69 6.13 -2.49
N CYS A 130 2.93 5.12 -2.10
CA CYS A 130 1.86 5.20 -1.11
C CYS A 130 2.24 4.41 0.14
N LEU A 131 2.38 5.10 1.28
CA LEU A 131 2.57 4.47 2.58
C LEU A 131 1.22 3.93 3.07
N GLU A 132 1.19 2.68 3.47
CA GLU A 132 -0.02 2.02 3.98
C GLU A 132 -0.10 2.12 5.50
N ASN A 133 -1.30 2.35 6.03
CA ASN A 133 -1.56 2.21 7.46
C ASN A 133 -1.67 0.73 7.83
N LEU A 134 -0.87 0.29 8.78
CA LEU A 134 -0.89 -1.07 9.35
C LEU A 134 -1.62 -1.06 10.71
N SER A 135 -1.03 -0.40 11.69
CA SER A 135 -1.61 -0.16 13.02
C SER A 135 -1.65 1.30 13.38
N GLU A 136 -1.12 2.15 12.51
CA GLU A 136 -0.99 3.58 12.77
C GLU A 136 -2.31 4.29 12.79
N ARG A 137 -2.31 5.40 13.53
CA ARG A 137 -3.33 6.44 13.46
C ARG A 137 -2.82 7.62 12.66
N TYR A 138 -3.69 8.49 12.26
CA TYR A 138 -3.34 9.67 11.46
C TYR A 138 -2.22 10.52 12.09
N ASP A 139 -2.18 10.67 13.42
CA ASP A 139 -1.14 11.41 14.13
C ASP A 139 0.27 10.83 13.96
N SER A 140 0.40 9.55 13.67
CA SER A 140 1.68 8.94 13.32
C SER A 140 2.17 9.35 11.92
N PHE A 141 1.25 9.62 11.00
CA PHE A 141 1.57 9.99 9.62
C PHE A 141 1.74 11.51 9.42
N THR A 142 1.16 12.33 10.29
CA THR A 142 1.25 13.81 10.20
C THR A 142 2.69 14.31 10.02
N PRO A 143 3.68 13.91 10.86
CA PRO A 143 5.06 14.39 10.71
C PRO A 143 5.71 13.90 9.40
N LEU A 144 5.29 12.75 8.88
CA LEU A 144 5.80 12.21 7.61
C LEU A 144 5.29 13.04 6.43
N PHE A 145 4.00 13.39 6.43
CA PHE A 145 3.40 14.22 5.39
C PHE A 145 3.95 15.66 5.39
N GLU A 146 4.31 16.19 6.57
CA GLU A 146 4.99 17.48 6.70
C GLU A 146 6.42 17.44 6.17
N ALA A 147 7.17 16.38 6.49
CA ALA A 147 8.56 16.21 6.09
C ALA A 147 8.71 15.79 4.61
N ILE A 148 7.72 15.11 4.04
CA ILE A 148 7.78 14.51 2.70
C ILE A 148 6.52 14.91 1.91
N PRO A 149 6.52 16.07 1.24
CA PRO A 149 5.34 16.60 0.55
C PRO A 149 4.78 15.70 -0.56
N ASP A 150 5.63 14.92 -1.21
CA ASP A 150 5.24 14.01 -2.30
C ASP A 150 4.76 12.64 -1.81
N LEU A 151 4.89 12.34 -0.52
CA LEU A 151 4.38 11.11 0.07
C LEU A 151 2.86 11.05 -0.05
N ARG A 152 2.35 9.94 -0.55
CA ARG A 152 0.92 9.62 -0.55
C ARG A 152 0.67 8.43 0.36
N MET A 153 -0.59 8.06 0.53
CA MET A 153 -0.94 6.88 1.33
C MET A 153 -1.88 5.94 0.57
N THR A 154 -1.74 4.68 0.88
CA THR A 154 -2.77 3.67 0.72
C THR A 154 -3.55 3.62 2.02
N LEU A 155 -4.84 3.91 1.95
CA LEU A 155 -5.74 3.73 3.08
C LEU A 155 -6.23 2.29 3.08
N ASP A 156 -5.68 1.46 3.96
CA ASP A 156 -6.23 0.13 4.21
C ASP A 156 -7.32 0.21 5.28
N ILE A 157 -8.54 -0.13 4.83
CA ILE A 157 -9.76 -0.02 5.66
C ILE A 157 -9.85 -1.20 6.62
N GLY A 158 -9.41 -2.38 6.20
CA GLY A 158 -9.39 -3.58 7.05
C GLY A 158 -8.38 -3.47 8.18
N HIS A 159 -7.16 -3.01 7.90
CA HIS A 159 -6.16 -2.70 8.93
C HIS A 159 -6.65 -1.66 9.93
N GLY A 160 -7.54 -0.77 9.50
CA GLY A 160 -8.13 0.24 10.37
C GLY A 160 -8.87 -0.31 11.59
N GLU A 161 -9.37 -1.55 11.53
CA GLU A 161 -10.01 -2.23 12.66
C GLU A 161 -9.02 -2.83 13.67
N LEU A 162 -7.74 -2.97 13.31
CA LEU A 162 -6.76 -3.61 14.16
C LEU A 162 -6.18 -2.63 15.19
N LEU A 163 -5.97 -3.09 16.43
CA LEU A 163 -5.35 -2.32 17.51
C LEU A 163 -6.03 -0.97 17.79
N SER A 164 -7.32 -0.86 17.48
CA SER A 164 -8.12 0.35 17.62
C SER A 164 -9.49 0.06 18.28
N ARG A 165 -10.13 1.09 18.81
CA ARG A 165 -11.52 1.02 19.33
C ARG A 165 -12.55 1.45 18.29
N GLU A 166 -12.12 2.24 17.34
CA GLU A 166 -12.89 2.71 16.20
C GLU A 166 -11.95 2.63 15.00
N ASN A 167 -12.46 2.27 13.85
CA ASN A 167 -11.68 2.13 12.64
C ASN A 167 -10.85 3.40 12.34
N THR A 168 -9.54 3.25 12.25
CA THR A 168 -8.62 4.39 12.08
C THR A 168 -8.81 5.12 10.76
N SER A 169 -9.48 4.52 9.78
CA SER A 169 -9.79 5.14 8.49
C SER A 169 -10.57 6.43 8.64
N PHE A 170 -11.44 6.55 9.66
CA PHE A 170 -12.17 7.79 9.92
C PHE A 170 -11.23 8.99 10.15
N GLY A 171 -10.20 8.80 10.98
CA GLY A 171 -9.21 9.85 11.25
C GLY A 171 -8.38 10.21 10.02
N PHE A 172 -8.00 9.22 9.19
CA PHE A 172 -7.29 9.48 7.94
C PHE A 172 -8.17 10.23 6.92
N ILE A 173 -9.45 9.87 6.79
CA ILE A 173 -10.38 10.56 5.87
C ILE A 173 -10.68 11.98 6.38
N GLU A 174 -10.79 12.18 7.68
CA GLU A 174 -11.08 13.50 8.25
C GLU A 174 -9.92 14.49 8.07
N HIS A 175 -8.71 14.06 8.37
CA HIS A 175 -7.54 14.94 8.51
C HIS A 175 -6.50 14.82 7.40
N GLY A 176 -6.46 13.70 6.66
CA GLY A 176 -5.45 13.37 5.66
C GLY A 176 -5.98 13.01 4.28
N PHE A 177 -7.23 13.36 3.97
CA PHE A 177 -7.89 12.94 2.73
C PHE A 177 -7.07 13.22 1.47
N ASP A 178 -6.44 14.38 1.36
CA ASP A 178 -5.66 14.80 0.20
C ASP A 178 -4.38 13.96 -0.01
N ARG A 179 -4.01 13.15 0.97
CA ARG A 179 -2.90 12.20 0.89
C ARG A 179 -3.33 10.82 0.40
N ILE A 180 -4.62 10.48 0.45
CA ILE A 180 -5.14 9.18 0.05
C ILE A 180 -5.12 9.07 -1.47
N ALA A 181 -4.16 8.31 -2.00
CA ALA A 181 -4.01 8.07 -3.43
C ALA A 181 -4.45 6.66 -3.83
N HIS A 182 -4.60 5.75 -2.88
CA HIS A 182 -5.05 4.38 -3.06
C HIS A 182 -5.86 3.91 -1.85
N VAL A 183 -6.69 2.90 -2.02
CA VAL A 183 -7.47 2.28 -0.94
C VAL A 183 -7.39 0.76 -1.07
N HIS A 184 -7.15 0.08 0.05
CA HIS A 184 -7.31 -1.36 0.17
C HIS A 184 -8.59 -1.70 0.91
N VAL A 185 -9.26 -2.77 0.49
CA VAL A 185 -10.50 -3.23 1.10
C VAL A 185 -10.48 -4.74 1.31
N HIS A 186 -10.58 -5.13 2.54
CA HIS A 186 -10.83 -6.48 3.05
C HIS A 186 -11.50 -6.36 4.41
N ASP A 187 -12.23 -7.38 4.86
CA ASP A 187 -12.91 -7.31 6.15
C ASP A 187 -12.07 -7.98 7.25
N ASN A 188 -12.30 -7.54 8.48
CA ASN A 188 -11.65 -8.03 9.69
C ASN A 188 -12.65 -8.08 10.85
N LEU A 189 -12.34 -8.89 11.86
CA LEU A 189 -13.12 -8.99 13.11
C LEU A 189 -12.59 -8.06 14.22
N GLY A 190 -11.64 -7.16 13.87
CA GLY A 190 -10.84 -6.44 14.83
C GLY A 190 -9.80 -7.33 15.48
N GLY A 191 -9.08 -6.81 16.47
CA GLY A 191 -8.07 -7.58 17.19
C GLY A 191 -6.86 -6.74 17.62
N THR A 192 -5.88 -7.43 18.22
CA THR A 192 -4.71 -6.78 18.82
C THR A 192 -3.37 -7.33 18.33
N SER A 193 -3.38 -8.14 17.31
CA SER A 193 -2.24 -8.87 16.78
C SER A 193 -2.26 -8.89 15.26
N VAL A 194 -1.10 -9.01 14.63
CA VAL A 194 -0.98 -9.25 13.18
C VAL A 194 -1.63 -10.56 12.72
N LYS A 195 -1.95 -11.48 13.64
CA LYS A 195 -2.68 -12.71 13.33
C LYS A 195 -4.18 -12.47 13.17
N ASP A 196 -4.65 -11.33 13.60
CA ASP A 196 -6.04 -10.92 13.50
C ASP A 196 -6.32 -10.21 12.17
N ASP A 197 -5.30 -10.01 11.34
CA ASP A 197 -5.40 -9.52 9.97
C ASP A 197 -5.84 -10.66 9.04
N LEU A 198 -7.17 -10.77 8.89
CA LEU A 198 -7.80 -11.97 8.34
C LEU A 198 -8.08 -11.90 6.84
N HIS A 199 -8.08 -10.70 6.26
CA HIS A 199 -8.45 -10.47 4.85
C HIS A 199 -9.75 -11.17 4.43
N LEU A 200 -10.81 -11.03 5.25
CA LEU A 200 -12.10 -11.62 4.99
C LEU A 200 -12.81 -10.93 3.80
N PRO A 201 -13.70 -11.66 3.10
CA PRO A 201 -14.62 -11.05 2.16
C PRO A 201 -15.47 -9.95 2.82
N LEU A 202 -15.81 -8.92 2.05
CA LEU A 202 -16.59 -7.81 2.55
C LEU A 202 -17.96 -8.26 3.09
N GLY A 203 -18.26 -7.89 4.32
CA GLY A 203 -19.49 -8.26 5.03
C GLY A 203 -19.37 -9.52 5.90
N GLU A 204 -18.21 -10.16 5.94
CA GLU A 204 -17.92 -11.28 6.83
C GLU A 204 -17.22 -10.84 8.13
N GLY A 205 -16.83 -9.58 8.23
CA GLY A 205 -16.22 -8.97 9.41
C GLY A 205 -17.11 -7.91 10.07
N VAL A 206 -16.48 -6.94 10.71
CA VAL A 206 -17.16 -5.87 11.49
C VAL A 206 -16.89 -4.47 10.94
N VAL A 207 -16.17 -4.33 9.84
CA VAL A 207 -15.83 -3.04 9.25
C VAL A 207 -17.09 -2.32 8.77
N ASP A 208 -17.28 -1.06 9.20
CA ASP A 208 -18.41 -0.21 8.76
C ASP A 208 -18.17 0.34 7.35
N TYR A 209 -18.13 -0.54 6.35
CA TYR A 209 -17.97 -0.18 4.95
C TYR A 209 -19.00 0.83 4.45
N PRO A 210 -20.31 0.71 4.77
CA PRO A 210 -21.30 1.68 4.34
C PRO A 210 -20.94 3.11 4.74
N ARG A 211 -20.50 3.31 5.99
CA ARG A 211 -20.11 4.63 6.49
C ARG A 211 -18.81 5.13 5.86
N ILE A 212 -17.77 4.28 5.81
CA ILE A 212 -16.46 4.67 5.26
C ILE A 212 -16.54 5.00 3.76
N LEU A 213 -17.20 4.15 2.98
CA LEU A 213 -17.38 4.38 1.54
C LEU A 213 -18.24 5.61 1.26
N THR A 214 -19.25 5.91 2.11
CA THR A 214 -20.03 7.14 2.01
C THR A 214 -19.12 8.36 2.21
N LEU A 215 -18.27 8.37 3.25
CA LEU A 215 -17.34 9.47 3.48
C LEU A 215 -16.33 9.65 2.32
N LEU A 216 -15.77 8.58 1.79
CA LEU A 216 -14.90 8.66 0.61
C LEU A 216 -15.64 9.26 -0.59
N LYS A 217 -16.90 8.90 -0.79
CA LYS A 217 -17.74 9.45 -1.85
C LYS A 217 -18.07 10.93 -1.65
N GLU A 218 -18.45 11.34 -0.44
CA GLU A 218 -18.71 12.73 -0.07
C GLU A 218 -17.50 13.63 -0.23
N ARG A 219 -16.31 13.11 0.12
CA ARG A 219 -15.03 13.78 -0.10
C ARG A 219 -14.56 13.74 -1.56
N ASN A 220 -15.36 13.11 -2.45
CA ASN A 220 -15.09 13.03 -3.88
C ASN A 220 -13.82 12.25 -4.24
N TYR A 221 -13.53 11.17 -3.49
CA TYR A 221 -12.45 10.24 -3.85
C TYR A 221 -12.63 9.73 -5.28
N ARG A 222 -11.58 9.75 -6.10
CA ARG A 222 -11.66 9.39 -7.53
C ARG A 222 -10.42 8.62 -8.00
N SER A 223 -9.86 7.79 -7.15
CA SER A 223 -8.69 7.01 -7.48
C SER A 223 -8.97 5.51 -7.44
N THR A 224 -7.98 4.70 -7.21
CA THR A 224 -8.01 3.24 -7.30
C THR A 224 -8.33 2.59 -5.95
N ILE A 225 -9.08 1.49 -6.00
CA ILE A 225 -9.39 0.62 -4.86
C ILE A 225 -8.96 -0.80 -5.23
N THR A 226 -8.16 -1.45 -4.40
CA THR A 226 -7.80 -2.87 -4.54
C THR A 226 -8.63 -3.72 -3.59
N MET A 227 -9.24 -4.78 -4.12
CA MET A 227 -9.83 -5.85 -3.34
C MET A 227 -8.71 -6.80 -2.88
N GLU A 228 -8.52 -6.94 -1.58
CA GLU A 228 -7.50 -7.80 -0.95
C GLU A 228 -8.13 -9.00 -0.21
N VAL A 229 -8.99 -9.73 -0.88
CA VAL A 229 -9.75 -10.88 -0.36
C VAL A 229 -9.36 -12.15 -1.08
#